data_6947c0642873a73f8cc8f1a201c75621
#
_entry.id   6947c0642873a73f8cc8f1a201c75621
#
_cell.length_a   1.000
_cell.length_b   1.000
_cell.length_c   1.000
_cell.angle_alpha   90.00
_cell.angle_beta   90.00
_cell.angle_gamma   90.00
#
_symmetry.space_group_name_H-M   'P 1'
#
loop_
_entity.id
_entity.type
_entity.pdbx_description
1 polymer ?
#
loop_
_entity_poly.entity_id
_entity_poly.type
_entity_poly.pdbx_seq_one_letter_code
_entity_poly.pdbx_strand_id
1 'polypeptide(L)'
;MQQNDIQLAIIGLGYVGLPLAVEFGRKRKVLGFDIRKERIDQLKNGYDQTLELTQEELQTSFNLTYTTDTEDLRHCNCYIITVPTPIDAHNRPNLQPLLLASETVARALKPGDIVIYESTVYPGATEEDCVPVLETFSGLKFNQDFFCGYSPERINPGDKTHRVNNIKKITSGSTPETAQRVDRLYQEIITAGTHLAESIKVAEAAKVIENTQRDINIALINELAIILNRMGIDTEAVLNAAGSKWNFLPFRPGLVGGHCVGVDPYYLAHKAQAIGYHPEIILAGRRLNNSMGSHVAAQLVIAMTKRRIHVENARILIMGLTFKENCTDVRNTRVVDIVTELKQFNCKVDVYDPWVIEGEAQLYYGISPIADPSPGSYDAIIVAVAHDQFKSMGVNAIRNLGKTESIVYDLKYVLCAEESDLRL
;
A
#
# COMPACT_ATOMS: atom_id res chain seq x y z
N MET A 1 33.37 6.58 -11.73
CA MET A 1 33.26 6.32 -10.28
C MET A 1 33.45 4.82 -10.05
N GLN A 2 34.38 4.43 -9.20
CA GLN A 2 34.46 3.05 -8.70
C GLN A 2 33.36 2.85 -7.65
N GLN A 3 32.94 1.61 -7.40
CA GLN A 3 31.84 1.27 -6.47
C GLN A 3 32.12 1.77 -5.03
N ASN A 4 33.38 1.91 -4.66
CA ASN A 4 33.81 2.43 -3.35
C ASN A 4 33.66 3.97 -3.22
N ASP A 5 33.40 4.70 -4.31
CA ASP A 5 33.29 6.17 -4.30
C ASP A 5 31.85 6.67 -4.14
N ILE A 6 30.85 5.77 -4.01
CA ILE A 6 29.45 6.16 -3.88
C ILE A 6 29.20 6.69 -2.46
N GLN A 7 28.81 7.97 -2.37
CA GLN A 7 28.25 8.61 -1.20
C GLN A 7 26.73 8.67 -1.37
N LEU A 8 26.00 7.83 -0.65
CA LEU A 8 24.59 7.56 -0.86
C LEU A 8 23.71 8.47 0.03
N ALA A 9 22.70 9.11 -0.58
CA ALA A 9 21.59 9.74 0.13
C ALA A 9 20.26 9.02 -0.15
N ILE A 10 19.46 8.81 0.88
CA ILE A 10 18.07 8.33 0.78
C ILE A 10 17.13 9.48 1.11
N ILE A 11 16.26 9.84 0.16
CA ILE A 11 15.36 10.99 0.24
C ILE A 11 13.93 10.54 0.56
N GLY A 12 13.45 10.85 1.76
CA GLY A 12 12.20 10.35 2.31
C GLY A 12 12.42 9.09 3.15
N LEU A 13 12.22 9.22 4.47
CA LEU A 13 12.46 8.13 5.43
C LEU A 13 11.13 7.54 5.95
N GLY A 14 10.24 7.23 5.00
CA GLY A 14 8.99 6.51 5.25
C GLY A 14 9.19 4.99 5.35
N TYR A 15 8.10 4.24 5.16
CA TYR A 15 8.08 2.76 5.22
C TYR A 15 8.90 2.07 4.11
N VAL A 16 9.29 2.79 3.04
CA VAL A 16 10.21 2.30 2.01
C VAL A 16 11.64 2.77 2.28
N GLY A 17 11.82 4.07 2.44
CA GLY A 17 13.16 4.66 2.48
C GLY A 17 13.93 4.32 3.75
N LEU A 18 13.28 4.19 4.90
CA LEU A 18 13.97 3.87 6.14
C LEU A 18 14.54 2.44 6.15
N PRO A 19 13.77 1.38 5.82
CA PRO A 19 14.34 0.03 5.71
C PRO A 19 15.48 -0.04 4.71
N LEU A 20 15.35 0.63 3.57
CA LEU A 20 16.40 0.71 2.56
C LEU A 20 17.67 1.40 3.09
N ALA A 21 17.51 2.53 3.80
CA ALA A 21 18.61 3.27 4.39
C ALA A 21 19.36 2.44 5.44
N VAL A 22 18.64 1.65 6.24
CA VAL A 22 19.23 0.75 7.24
C VAL A 22 20.02 -0.36 6.59
N GLU A 23 19.47 -1.03 5.56
CA GLU A 23 20.18 -2.11 4.85
C GLU A 23 21.46 -1.58 4.19
N PHE A 24 21.43 -0.45 3.51
CA PHE A 24 22.64 0.17 2.98
C PHE A 24 23.59 0.65 4.09
N GLY A 25 23.05 1.21 5.19
CA GLY A 25 23.85 1.68 6.33
C GLY A 25 24.63 0.59 7.05
N ARG A 26 24.26 -0.68 6.90
CA ARG A 26 25.05 -1.83 7.35
C ARG A 26 26.31 -2.08 6.48
N LYS A 27 26.32 -1.58 5.25
CA LYS A 27 27.39 -1.85 4.26
C LYS A 27 28.25 -0.64 3.96
N ARG A 28 27.67 0.57 3.93
CA ARG A 28 28.33 1.81 3.52
C ARG A 28 27.77 3.03 4.24
N LYS A 29 28.47 4.17 4.11
CA LYS A 29 27.95 5.45 4.61
C LYS A 29 26.69 5.84 3.84
N VAL A 30 25.64 6.21 4.58
CA VAL A 30 24.35 6.64 4.05
C VAL A 30 23.90 7.89 4.77
N LEU A 31 23.41 8.87 4.04
CA LEU A 31 22.73 10.03 4.54
C LEU A 31 21.22 9.85 4.36
N GLY A 32 20.46 9.71 5.43
CA GLY A 32 19.01 9.71 5.40
C GLY A 32 18.48 11.14 5.53
N PHE A 33 17.75 11.59 4.52
CA PHE A 33 17.15 12.92 4.48
C PHE A 33 15.61 12.82 4.53
N ASP A 34 14.99 13.60 5.42
CA ASP A 34 13.53 13.80 5.43
C ASP A 34 13.24 15.27 5.75
N ILE A 35 12.23 15.84 5.10
CA ILE A 35 11.83 17.23 5.32
C ILE A 35 11.18 17.46 6.69
N ARG A 36 10.66 16.40 7.32
CA ARG A 36 9.98 16.48 8.62
C ARG A 36 10.98 16.34 9.75
N LYS A 37 11.17 17.41 10.46
CA LYS A 37 12.09 17.46 11.62
C LYS A 37 11.71 16.41 12.68
N GLU A 38 10.41 16.26 12.96
CA GLU A 38 9.91 15.31 13.95
C GLU A 38 10.32 13.87 13.58
N ARG A 39 10.31 13.55 12.28
CA ARG A 39 10.75 12.23 11.78
C ARG A 39 12.24 12.01 12.06
N ILE A 40 13.06 12.99 11.75
CA ILE A 40 14.51 12.93 11.99
C ILE A 40 14.81 12.83 13.50
N ASP A 41 14.13 13.61 14.33
CA ASP A 41 14.32 13.58 15.78
C ASP A 41 13.92 12.21 16.37
N GLN A 42 12.82 11.60 15.91
CA GLN A 42 12.41 10.24 16.30
C GLN A 42 13.48 9.21 15.93
N LEU A 43 13.97 9.23 14.69
CA LEU A 43 14.98 8.28 14.21
C LEU A 43 16.32 8.42 14.93
N LYS A 44 16.75 9.65 15.25
CA LYS A 44 17.94 9.90 16.08
C LYS A 44 17.80 9.34 17.49
N ASN A 45 16.56 9.26 18.02
CA ASN A 45 16.25 8.65 19.30
C ASN A 45 15.99 7.12 19.21
N GLY A 46 16.19 6.51 18.04
CA GLY A 46 16.01 5.08 17.84
C GLY A 46 14.55 4.63 17.79
N TYR A 47 13.62 5.52 17.43
CA TYR A 47 12.20 5.21 17.33
C TYR A 47 11.70 5.33 15.89
N ASP A 48 11.06 4.27 15.40
CA ASP A 48 10.38 4.25 14.10
C ASP A 48 8.86 4.25 14.27
N GLN A 49 8.22 5.40 14.02
CA GLN A 49 6.75 5.52 14.09
C GLN A 49 6.01 4.66 13.05
N THR A 50 6.69 4.21 11.97
CA THR A 50 6.06 3.34 10.97
C THR A 50 6.02 1.88 11.41
N LEU A 51 6.71 1.53 12.49
CA LEU A 51 6.84 0.19 13.07
C LEU A 51 7.38 -0.87 12.07
N GLU A 52 8.04 -0.42 10.99
CA GLU A 52 8.70 -1.31 10.04
C GLU A 52 10.00 -1.89 10.60
N LEU A 53 10.69 -1.11 11.44
CA LEU A 53 11.95 -1.49 12.05
C LEU A 53 11.89 -1.38 13.58
N THR A 54 12.51 -2.35 14.24
CA THR A 54 12.73 -2.29 15.69
C THR A 54 13.87 -1.35 16.05
N GLN A 55 13.94 -0.94 17.31
CA GLN A 55 15.06 -0.14 17.81
C GLN A 55 16.41 -0.85 17.63
N GLU A 56 16.44 -2.17 17.81
CA GLU A 56 17.65 -2.98 17.61
C GLU A 56 18.10 -2.96 16.14
N GLU A 57 17.15 -3.09 15.20
CA GLU A 57 17.45 -3.01 13.78
C GLU A 57 18.00 -1.64 13.36
N LEU A 58 17.44 -0.54 13.89
CA LEU A 58 17.97 0.80 13.66
C LEU A 58 19.42 0.94 14.16
N GLN A 59 19.74 0.34 15.30
CA GLN A 59 21.09 0.37 15.89
C GLN A 59 22.11 -0.46 15.08
N THR A 60 21.68 -1.38 14.21
CA THR A 60 22.60 -2.18 13.37
C THR A 60 23.20 -1.42 12.20
N SER A 61 22.72 -0.22 11.89
CA SER A 61 23.18 0.60 10.76
C SER A 61 24.17 1.68 11.20
N PHE A 62 25.37 1.27 11.58
CA PHE A 62 26.40 2.15 12.16
C PHE A 62 26.85 3.29 11.24
N ASN A 63 26.60 3.20 9.95
CA ASN A 63 27.04 4.17 8.95
C ASN A 63 25.87 5.04 8.42
N LEU A 64 24.70 4.99 9.07
CA LEU A 64 23.54 5.80 8.71
C LEU A 64 23.46 7.05 9.58
N THR A 65 23.39 8.20 8.94
CA THR A 65 23.19 9.49 9.60
C THR A 65 21.91 10.14 9.10
N TYR A 66 21.30 11.01 9.88
CA TYR A 66 19.99 11.61 9.57
C TYR A 66 20.08 13.13 9.55
N THR A 67 19.46 13.77 8.55
CA THR A 67 19.44 15.23 8.42
C THR A 67 18.12 15.74 7.84
N THR A 68 17.81 17.00 8.15
CA THR A 68 16.81 17.83 7.44
C THR A 68 17.48 18.93 6.62
N ASP A 69 18.80 19.06 6.68
CA ASP A 69 19.53 20.09 5.97
C ASP A 69 19.85 19.67 4.54
N THR A 70 19.37 20.44 3.58
CA THR A 70 19.61 20.20 2.15
C THR A 70 21.06 20.40 1.73
N GLU A 71 21.84 21.21 2.47
CA GLU A 71 23.26 21.42 2.16
C GLU A 71 24.10 20.15 2.41
N ASP A 72 23.69 19.28 3.34
CA ASP A 72 24.36 18.00 3.57
C ASP A 72 24.31 17.09 2.33
N LEU A 73 23.28 17.22 1.48
CA LEU A 73 23.14 16.46 0.24
C LEU A 73 24.29 16.72 -0.74
N ARG A 74 24.94 17.88 -0.68
CA ARG A 74 26.08 18.20 -1.55
C ARG A 74 27.30 17.31 -1.36
N HIS A 75 27.36 16.58 -0.24
CA HIS A 75 28.40 15.60 0.04
C HIS A 75 28.12 14.24 -0.61
N CYS A 76 26.93 14.04 -1.16
CA CYS A 76 26.50 12.81 -1.82
C CYS A 76 26.71 12.92 -3.34
N ASN A 77 26.68 11.75 -4.02
CA ASN A 77 26.78 11.62 -5.48
C ASN A 77 25.87 10.54 -6.05
N CYS A 78 25.09 9.90 -5.19
CA CYS A 78 24.02 8.96 -5.55
C CYS A 78 22.82 9.22 -4.63
N TYR A 79 21.69 9.47 -5.21
CA TYR A 79 20.46 9.86 -4.50
C TYR A 79 19.36 8.85 -4.81
N ILE A 80 18.74 8.25 -3.79
CA ILE A 80 17.58 7.38 -3.97
C ILE A 80 16.34 8.09 -3.41
N ILE A 81 15.36 8.35 -4.25
CA ILE A 81 14.13 9.06 -3.91
C ILE A 81 13.03 8.05 -3.63
N THR A 82 12.49 8.08 -2.41
CA THR A 82 11.48 7.14 -1.89
C THR A 82 10.26 7.86 -1.30
N VAL A 83 9.97 9.06 -1.80
CA VAL A 83 8.84 9.86 -1.33
C VAL A 83 7.50 9.29 -1.81
N PRO A 84 6.38 9.55 -1.09
CA PRO A 84 5.07 9.05 -1.49
C PRO A 84 4.58 9.69 -2.78
N THR A 85 3.82 8.92 -3.56
CA THR A 85 3.14 9.33 -4.78
C THR A 85 1.64 8.99 -4.67
N PRO A 86 0.84 9.82 -3.97
CA PRO A 86 -0.58 9.58 -3.79
C PRO A 86 -1.39 9.88 -5.06
N ILE A 87 -2.70 9.60 -4.99
CA ILE A 87 -3.69 10.11 -5.95
C ILE A 87 -4.47 11.25 -5.33
N ASP A 88 -4.99 12.15 -6.17
CA ASP A 88 -5.90 13.22 -5.76
C ASP A 88 -7.35 12.72 -5.57
N ALA A 89 -8.26 13.62 -5.17
CA ALA A 89 -9.69 13.32 -4.99
C ALA A 89 -10.40 12.83 -6.28
N HIS A 90 -9.77 13.00 -7.44
CA HIS A 90 -10.26 12.54 -8.74
C HIS A 90 -9.54 11.29 -9.24
N ASN A 91 -8.82 10.59 -8.36
CA ASN A 91 -8.00 9.41 -8.69
C ASN A 91 -6.91 9.69 -9.73
N ARG A 92 -6.36 10.90 -9.79
CA ARG A 92 -5.24 11.26 -10.67
C ARG A 92 -3.93 11.17 -9.91
N PRO A 93 -2.84 10.70 -10.55
CA PRO A 93 -1.52 10.71 -9.95
C PRO A 93 -1.13 12.11 -9.45
N ASN A 94 -0.71 12.20 -8.19
CA ASN A 94 -0.12 13.42 -7.64
C ASN A 94 1.39 13.25 -7.49
N LEU A 95 2.14 13.73 -8.47
CA LEU A 95 3.60 13.68 -8.49
C LEU A 95 4.25 14.85 -7.74
N GLN A 96 3.49 15.77 -7.15
CA GLN A 96 4.05 16.95 -6.49
C GLN A 96 5.13 16.64 -5.46
N PRO A 97 4.96 15.65 -4.55
CA PRO A 97 6.04 15.29 -3.61
C PRO A 97 7.31 14.81 -4.32
N LEU A 98 7.16 14.06 -5.43
CA LEU A 98 8.26 13.54 -6.22
C LEU A 98 9.03 14.65 -6.93
N LEU A 99 8.30 15.62 -7.53
CA LEU A 99 8.89 16.77 -8.21
C LEU A 99 9.62 17.68 -7.22
N LEU A 100 9.07 17.92 -6.03
CA LEU A 100 9.72 18.69 -4.97
C LEU A 100 10.99 17.98 -4.45
N ALA A 101 10.97 16.66 -4.30
CA ALA A 101 12.16 15.88 -3.95
C ALA A 101 13.22 15.97 -5.06
N SER A 102 12.80 15.90 -6.33
CA SER A 102 13.69 16.07 -7.48
C SER A 102 14.32 17.47 -7.51
N GLU A 103 13.55 18.52 -7.23
CA GLU A 103 14.08 19.90 -7.10
C GLU A 103 15.12 19.99 -5.97
N THR A 104 14.82 19.41 -4.81
CA THR A 104 15.74 19.39 -3.66
C THR A 104 17.07 18.72 -4.04
N VAL A 105 17.02 17.57 -4.69
CA VAL A 105 18.21 16.84 -5.14
C VAL A 105 18.94 17.62 -6.24
N ALA A 106 18.22 18.22 -7.20
CA ALA A 106 18.80 18.98 -8.30
C ALA A 106 19.75 20.10 -7.85
N ARG A 107 19.41 20.79 -6.74
CA ARG A 107 20.25 21.86 -6.17
C ARG A 107 21.59 21.35 -5.59
N ALA A 108 21.70 20.07 -5.34
CA ALA A 108 22.92 19.42 -4.82
C ALA A 108 23.69 18.65 -5.92
N LEU A 109 23.10 18.42 -7.10
CA LEU A 109 23.67 17.61 -8.18
C LEU A 109 24.99 18.19 -8.72
N LYS A 110 25.89 17.28 -9.04
CA LYS A 110 27.20 17.54 -9.68
C LYS A 110 27.38 16.63 -10.89
N PRO A 111 28.28 17.00 -11.82
CA PRO A 111 28.60 16.13 -12.95
C PRO A 111 29.07 14.73 -12.50
N GLY A 112 28.47 13.70 -13.08
CA GLY A 112 28.71 12.28 -12.79
C GLY A 112 27.77 11.67 -11.77
N ASP A 113 26.89 12.45 -11.13
CA ASP A 113 25.94 11.97 -10.12
C ASP A 113 24.82 11.12 -10.72
N ILE A 114 24.21 10.27 -9.86
CA ILE A 114 23.09 9.39 -10.23
C ILE A 114 21.90 9.67 -9.31
N VAL A 115 20.71 9.85 -9.91
CA VAL A 115 19.43 9.94 -9.20
C VAL A 115 18.61 8.69 -9.49
N ILE A 116 18.26 7.93 -8.45
CA ILE A 116 17.48 6.70 -8.56
C ILE A 116 16.11 6.95 -7.96
N TYR A 117 15.05 6.58 -8.68
CA TYR A 117 13.69 6.69 -8.20
C TYR A 117 13.18 5.31 -7.78
N GLU A 118 12.56 5.23 -6.59
CA GLU A 118 11.85 4.05 -6.10
C GLU A 118 10.35 4.28 -5.94
N SER A 119 9.94 5.56 -5.89
CA SER A 119 8.53 5.93 -5.79
C SER A 119 7.73 5.35 -6.95
N THR A 120 6.51 4.88 -6.67
CA THR A 120 5.63 4.33 -7.71
C THR A 120 5.19 5.44 -8.67
N VAL A 121 5.40 5.21 -9.96
CA VAL A 121 5.03 6.14 -11.02
C VAL A 121 4.49 5.39 -12.25
N TYR A 122 3.83 6.09 -13.17
CA TYR A 122 3.48 5.53 -14.47
C TYR A 122 4.70 5.44 -15.40
N PRO A 123 4.68 4.56 -16.41
CA PRO A 123 5.78 4.41 -17.36
C PRO A 123 6.10 5.72 -18.07
N GLY A 124 7.35 6.14 -17.98
CA GLY A 124 7.89 7.37 -18.54
C GLY A 124 8.01 8.54 -17.56
N ALA A 125 7.42 8.48 -16.37
CA ALA A 125 7.40 9.60 -15.43
C ALA A 125 8.80 10.06 -14.99
N THR A 126 9.74 9.14 -14.79
CA THR A 126 11.12 9.51 -14.44
C THR A 126 11.73 10.41 -15.51
N GLU A 127 11.61 10.02 -16.78
CA GLU A 127 12.24 10.76 -17.89
C GLU A 127 11.43 11.96 -18.35
N GLU A 128 10.09 11.89 -18.30
CA GLU A 128 9.19 12.90 -18.84
C GLU A 128 8.84 14.00 -17.83
N ASP A 129 8.78 13.68 -16.52
CA ASP A 129 8.38 14.60 -15.46
C ASP A 129 9.53 14.98 -14.53
N CYS A 130 10.34 14.01 -14.08
CA CYS A 130 11.38 14.27 -13.07
C CYS A 130 12.66 14.83 -13.70
N VAL A 131 13.12 14.29 -14.82
CA VAL A 131 14.34 14.76 -15.51
C VAL A 131 14.27 16.25 -15.86
N PRO A 132 13.18 16.81 -16.42
CA PRO A 132 13.10 18.25 -16.69
C PRO A 132 13.27 19.11 -15.44
N VAL A 133 12.80 18.65 -14.27
CA VAL A 133 13.00 19.33 -12.99
C VAL A 133 14.48 19.27 -12.59
N LEU A 134 15.11 18.08 -12.70
CA LEU A 134 16.53 17.93 -12.42
C LEU A 134 17.39 18.86 -13.30
N GLU A 135 17.13 18.91 -14.61
CA GLU A 135 17.85 19.80 -15.54
C GLU A 135 17.64 21.28 -15.21
N THR A 136 16.39 21.67 -14.92
CA THR A 136 16.01 23.07 -14.67
C THR A 136 16.74 23.64 -13.45
N PHE A 137 16.77 22.88 -12.34
CA PHE A 137 17.29 23.37 -11.07
C PHE A 137 18.79 23.11 -10.86
N SER A 138 19.38 22.15 -11.57
CA SER A 138 20.81 21.90 -11.53
C SER A 138 21.59 22.65 -12.61
N GLY A 139 20.97 22.95 -13.74
CA GLY A 139 21.64 23.48 -14.94
C GLY A 139 22.45 22.41 -15.69
N LEU A 140 22.42 21.16 -15.25
CA LEU A 140 23.11 20.00 -15.84
C LEU A 140 22.26 19.33 -16.91
N LYS A 141 22.90 18.51 -17.78
CA LYS A 141 22.25 17.80 -18.88
C LYS A 141 22.11 16.31 -18.59
N PHE A 142 20.91 15.81 -18.75
CA PHE A 142 20.59 14.39 -18.62
C PHE A 142 21.38 13.53 -19.61
N ASN A 143 21.88 12.40 -19.14
CA ASN A 143 22.73 11.45 -19.89
C ASN A 143 24.05 12.03 -20.44
N GLN A 144 24.45 13.21 -19.95
CA GLN A 144 25.73 13.84 -20.21
C GLN A 144 26.44 14.17 -18.90
N ASP A 145 25.81 15.01 -18.08
CA ASP A 145 26.37 15.46 -16.81
C ASP A 145 25.84 14.65 -15.62
N PHE A 146 24.58 14.23 -15.64
CA PHE A 146 23.98 13.36 -14.62
C PHE A 146 23.15 12.24 -15.26
N PHE A 147 22.87 11.21 -14.47
CA PHE A 147 22.20 10.00 -14.93
C PHE A 147 21.04 9.63 -13.99
N CYS A 148 20.05 8.90 -14.52
CA CYS A 148 18.95 8.40 -13.71
C CYS A 148 18.89 6.89 -13.70
N GLY A 149 18.30 6.34 -12.62
CA GLY A 149 17.89 4.96 -12.49
C GLY A 149 16.47 4.87 -11.95
N TYR A 150 15.87 3.71 -12.08
CA TYR A 150 14.61 3.38 -11.44
C TYR A 150 14.65 1.96 -10.89
N SER A 151 14.21 1.80 -9.64
CA SER A 151 14.20 0.52 -8.96
C SER A 151 12.97 0.42 -8.05
N PRO A 152 11.86 -0.18 -8.52
CA PRO A 152 10.62 -0.21 -7.75
C PRO A 152 10.73 -1.04 -6.49
N GLU A 153 10.03 -0.59 -5.43
CA GLU A 153 9.93 -1.32 -4.17
C GLU A 153 8.74 -2.30 -4.18
N ARG A 154 8.90 -3.41 -3.45
CA ARG A 154 7.95 -4.50 -3.27
C ARG A 154 7.60 -4.80 -1.82
N ILE A 155 8.09 -4.01 -0.89
CA ILE A 155 7.74 -4.14 0.53
C ILE A 155 6.21 -4.05 0.67
N ASN A 156 5.68 -4.98 1.44
CA ASN A 156 4.30 -4.98 1.86
C ASN A 156 4.28 -4.55 3.34
N PRO A 157 3.82 -3.33 3.69
CA PRO A 157 3.85 -2.83 5.05
C PRO A 157 3.32 -3.86 6.06
N GLY A 158 4.06 -4.09 7.16
CA GLY A 158 3.73 -5.07 8.19
C GLY A 158 4.08 -6.53 7.83
N ASP A 159 4.59 -6.82 6.63
CA ASP A 159 5.07 -8.17 6.25
C ASP A 159 6.50 -8.38 6.74
N LYS A 160 6.65 -9.15 7.80
CA LYS A 160 7.97 -9.47 8.39
C LYS A 160 8.72 -10.56 7.64
N THR A 161 8.07 -11.26 6.71
CA THR A 161 8.65 -12.35 5.93
C THR A 161 9.31 -11.85 4.65
N HIS A 162 8.63 -10.94 3.93
CA HIS A 162 9.13 -10.38 2.67
C HIS A 162 9.72 -8.99 2.92
N ARG A 163 11.01 -8.96 3.23
CA ARG A 163 11.77 -7.74 3.51
C ARG A 163 12.57 -7.28 2.29
N VAL A 164 13.07 -6.05 2.32
CA VAL A 164 13.89 -5.45 1.24
C VAL A 164 14.93 -6.40 0.69
N ASN A 165 15.67 -7.06 1.55
CA ASN A 165 16.83 -7.88 1.19
C ASN A 165 16.49 -9.26 0.62
N ASN A 166 15.30 -9.81 0.88
CA ASN A 166 14.92 -11.16 0.46
C ASN A 166 13.88 -11.21 -0.68
N ILE A 167 13.53 -10.06 -1.26
CA ILE A 167 12.69 -9.96 -2.45
C ILE A 167 13.57 -9.63 -3.65
N LYS A 168 13.38 -10.34 -4.78
CA LYS A 168 14.09 -10.00 -6.03
C LYS A 168 13.77 -8.57 -6.46
N LYS A 169 14.81 -7.75 -6.63
CA LYS A 169 14.69 -6.32 -6.94
C LYS A 169 14.86 -6.07 -8.43
N ILE A 170 13.94 -5.31 -9.04
CA ILE A 170 14.11 -4.81 -10.40
C ILE A 170 15.01 -3.58 -10.33
N THR A 171 15.97 -3.48 -11.25
CA THR A 171 16.88 -2.35 -11.40
C THR A 171 16.91 -1.88 -12.84
N SER A 172 17.20 -0.60 -13.08
CA SER A 172 17.33 -0.03 -14.41
C SER A 172 18.15 1.25 -14.37
N GLY A 173 18.58 1.71 -15.54
CA GLY A 173 19.30 2.97 -15.66
C GLY A 173 19.14 3.60 -17.04
N SER A 174 19.42 4.89 -17.13
CA SER A 174 19.24 5.71 -18.32
C SER A 174 20.29 5.45 -19.41
N THR A 175 21.42 4.83 -19.04
CA THR A 175 22.42 4.29 -19.97
C THR A 175 22.81 2.88 -19.53
N PRO A 176 23.42 2.05 -20.42
CA PRO A 176 23.89 0.70 -20.04
C PRO A 176 24.86 0.73 -18.86
N GLU A 177 25.76 1.70 -18.81
CA GLU A 177 26.74 1.85 -17.72
C GLU A 177 26.04 2.22 -16.42
N THR A 178 25.09 3.15 -16.47
CA THR A 178 24.29 3.54 -15.30
C THR A 178 23.45 2.38 -14.80
N ALA A 179 22.80 1.64 -15.70
CA ALA A 179 22.01 0.47 -15.35
C ALA A 179 22.83 -0.57 -14.60
N GLN A 180 24.06 -0.88 -15.07
CA GLN A 180 24.98 -1.79 -14.39
C GLN A 180 25.46 -1.26 -13.03
N ARG A 181 25.63 0.06 -12.90
CA ARG A 181 26.05 0.69 -11.62
C ARG A 181 24.92 0.63 -10.59
N VAL A 182 23.70 0.96 -11.00
CA VAL A 182 22.50 0.84 -10.18
C VAL A 182 22.31 -0.62 -9.76
N ASP A 183 22.39 -1.57 -10.69
CA ASP A 183 22.23 -2.99 -10.40
C ASP A 183 23.25 -3.49 -9.36
N ARG A 184 24.53 -3.17 -9.54
CA ARG A 184 25.57 -3.52 -8.56
C ARG A 184 25.37 -2.88 -7.20
N LEU A 185 24.84 -1.64 -7.14
CA LEU A 185 24.53 -0.98 -5.87
C LEU A 185 23.48 -1.79 -5.07
N TYR A 186 22.38 -2.19 -5.73
CA TYR A 186 21.35 -2.99 -5.06
C TYR A 186 21.79 -4.41 -4.73
N GLN A 187 22.65 -5.03 -5.52
CA GLN A 187 23.21 -6.36 -5.22
C GLN A 187 23.99 -6.41 -3.90
N GLU A 188 24.46 -5.27 -3.38
CA GLU A 188 25.12 -5.22 -2.05
C GLU A 188 24.19 -5.60 -0.90
N ILE A 189 22.91 -5.33 -1.04
CA ILE A 189 21.90 -5.50 0.02
C ILE A 189 20.82 -6.54 -0.32
N ILE A 190 20.58 -6.83 -1.61
CA ILE A 190 19.53 -7.74 -2.04
C ILE A 190 20.08 -9.16 -2.20
N THR A 191 19.80 -10.02 -1.23
CA THR A 191 20.26 -11.42 -1.24
C THR A 191 19.47 -12.32 -2.19
N ALA A 192 18.22 -11.95 -2.51
CA ALA A 192 17.36 -12.67 -3.47
C ALA A 192 17.75 -12.41 -4.94
N GLY A 193 18.77 -11.57 -5.17
CA GLY A 193 19.25 -11.18 -6.50
C GLY A 193 18.42 -10.05 -7.13
N THR A 194 18.92 -9.57 -8.25
CA THR A 194 18.32 -8.47 -9.01
C THR A 194 17.83 -8.94 -10.38
N HIS A 195 17.00 -8.14 -11.01
CA HIS A 195 16.61 -8.26 -12.41
C HIS A 195 16.87 -6.92 -13.09
N LEU A 196 17.89 -6.89 -13.93
CA LEU A 196 18.25 -5.70 -14.71
C LEU A 196 17.24 -5.56 -15.87
N ALA A 197 16.35 -4.57 -15.77
CA ALA A 197 15.40 -4.26 -16.83
C ALA A 197 16.07 -3.51 -17.99
N GLU A 198 15.54 -3.67 -19.19
CA GLU A 198 16.09 -3.10 -20.43
C GLU A 198 16.05 -1.55 -20.45
N SER A 199 15.12 -0.95 -19.70
CA SER A 199 15.00 0.51 -19.59
C SER A 199 14.28 0.92 -18.31
N ILE A 200 14.36 2.22 -17.96
CA ILE A 200 13.59 2.84 -16.89
C ILE A 200 12.09 2.61 -17.12
N LYS A 201 11.58 2.86 -18.32
CA LYS A 201 10.16 2.68 -18.66
C LYS A 201 9.68 1.24 -18.47
N VAL A 202 10.51 0.25 -18.75
CA VAL A 202 10.19 -1.17 -18.51
C VAL A 202 10.09 -1.46 -17.02
N ALA A 203 11.01 -0.93 -16.21
CA ALA A 203 10.99 -1.12 -14.77
C ALA A 203 9.79 -0.42 -14.09
N GLU A 204 9.44 0.79 -14.54
CA GLU A 204 8.23 1.52 -14.12
C GLU A 204 6.96 0.74 -14.49
N ALA A 205 6.87 0.25 -15.73
CA ALA A 205 5.74 -0.56 -16.19
C ALA A 205 5.57 -1.83 -15.36
N ALA A 206 6.66 -2.56 -15.10
CA ALA A 206 6.64 -3.78 -14.30
C ALA A 206 6.02 -3.56 -12.92
N LYS A 207 6.33 -2.41 -12.27
CA LYS A 207 5.78 -2.06 -10.95
C LYS A 207 4.25 -1.94 -10.97
N VAL A 208 3.73 -1.11 -11.86
CA VAL A 208 2.28 -0.83 -11.88
C VAL A 208 1.48 -2.02 -12.41
N ILE A 209 2.06 -2.83 -13.32
CA ILE A 209 1.41 -4.03 -13.87
C ILE A 209 1.17 -5.09 -12.80
N GLU A 210 2.11 -5.33 -11.89
CA GLU A 210 1.94 -6.33 -10.83
C GLU A 210 0.73 -6.01 -9.92
N ASN A 211 0.56 -4.76 -9.52
CA ASN A 211 -0.55 -4.35 -8.68
C ASN A 211 -1.86 -4.24 -9.47
N THR A 212 -1.80 -3.79 -10.72
CA THR A 212 -2.97 -3.77 -11.63
C THR A 212 -3.48 -5.18 -11.89
N GLN A 213 -2.60 -6.15 -12.15
CA GLN A 213 -2.97 -7.55 -12.35
C GLN A 213 -3.65 -8.12 -11.10
N ARG A 214 -3.13 -7.82 -9.91
CA ARG A 214 -3.74 -8.23 -8.64
C ARG A 214 -5.12 -7.62 -8.44
N ASP A 215 -5.27 -6.33 -8.69
CA ASP A 215 -6.53 -5.59 -8.59
C ASP A 215 -7.62 -6.17 -9.51
N ILE A 216 -7.27 -6.44 -10.77
CA ILE A 216 -8.21 -7.01 -11.76
C ILE A 216 -8.60 -8.44 -11.37
N ASN A 217 -7.67 -9.26 -10.89
CA ASN A 217 -7.99 -10.62 -10.44
C ASN A 217 -8.94 -10.60 -9.22
N ILE A 218 -8.72 -9.68 -8.27
CA ILE A 218 -9.66 -9.52 -7.14
C ILE A 218 -11.01 -9.02 -7.64
N ALA A 219 -11.06 -8.10 -8.60
CA ALA A 219 -12.32 -7.64 -9.20
C ALA A 219 -13.10 -8.78 -9.86
N LEU A 220 -12.42 -9.65 -10.62
CA LEU A 220 -13.04 -10.85 -11.17
C LEU A 220 -13.64 -11.74 -10.07
N ILE A 221 -12.90 -12.01 -9.00
CA ILE A 221 -13.39 -12.84 -7.90
C ILE A 221 -14.52 -12.14 -7.13
N ASN A 222 -14.50 -10.84 -6.96
CA ASN A 222 -15.60 -10.06 -6.39
C ASN A 222 -16.87 -10.17 -7.25
N GLU A 223 -16.74 -10.08 -8.58
CA GLU A 223 -17.88 -10.26 -9.49
C GLU A 223 -18.44 -11.68 -9.40
N LEU A 224 -17.57 -12.70 -9.38
CA LEU A 224 -17.98 -14.08 -9.19
C LEU A 224 -18.70 -14.28 -7.84
N ALA A 225 -18.22 -13.68 -6.75
CA ALA A 225 -18.90 -13.72 -5.46
C ALA A 225 -20.32 -13.15 -5.53
N ILE A 226 -20.50 -12.00 -6.20
CA ILE A 226 -21.81 -11.39 -6.40
C ILE A 226 -22.74 -12.32 -7.20
N ILE A 227 -22.23 -12.95 -8.26
CA ILE A 227 -22.99 -13.88 -9.11
C ILE A 227 -23.39 -15.13 -8.33
N LEU A 228 -22.42 -15.75 -7.66
CA LEU A 228 -22.63 -17.01 -6.91
C LEU A 228 -23.59 -16.80 -5.73
N ASN A 229 -23.47 -15.71 -4.99
CA ASN A 229 -24.40 -15.37 -3.92
C ASN A 229 -25.84 -15.18 -4.43
N ARG A 230 -26.04 -14.58 -5.61
CA ARG A 230 -27.37 -14.50 -6.25
C ARG A 230 -27.93 -15.85 -6.67
N MET A 231 -27.07 -16.81 -6.93
CA MET A 231 -27.44 -18.20 -7.26
C MET A 231 -27.63 -19.07 -6.02
N GLY A 232 -27.34 -18.55 -4.83
CA GLY A 232 -27.38 -19.30 -3.56
C GLY A 232 -26.23 -20.32 -3.42
N ILE A 233 -25.10 -20.06 -4.09
CA ILE A 233 -23.90 -20.91 -4.07
C ILE A 233 -22.83 -20.25 -3.21
N ASP A 234 -22.22 -21.00 -2.30
CA ASP A 234 -21.13 -20.52 -1.47
C ASP A 234 -19.87 -20.28 -2.31
N THR A 235 -19.37 -19.03 -2.27
CA THR A 235 -18.22 -18.61 -3.06
C THR A 235 -16.96 -19.37 -2.70
N GLU A 236 -16.69 -19.58 -1.41
CA GLU A 236 -15.47 -20.25 -0.96
C GLU A 236 -15.44 -21.72 -1.40
N ALA A 237 -16.58 -22.42 -1.33
CA ALA A 237 -16.68 -23.80 -1.80
C ALA A 237 -16.33 -23.91 -3.30
N VAL A 238 -16.81 -22.97 -4.12
CA VAL A 238 -16.48 -22.91 -5.57
C VAL A 238 -15.00 -22.62 -5.76
N LEU A 239 -14.45 -21.62 -5.04
CA LEU A 239 -13.04 -21.25 -5.17
C LEU A 239 -12.09 -22.37 -4.70
N ASN A 240 -12.47 -23.13 -3.68
CA ASN A 240 -11.70 -24.29 -3.22
C ASN A 240 -11.76 -25.44 -4.25
N ALA A 241 -12.92 -25.68 -4.85
CA ALA A 241 -13.06 -26.68 -5.93
C ALA A 241 -12.25 -26.28 -7.18
N ALA A 242 -12.36 -25.02 -7.63
CA ALA A 242 -11.59 -24.50 -8.75
C ALA A 242 -10.07 -24.50 -8.44
N GLY A 243 -9.69 -24.12 -7.22
CA GLY A 243 -8.32 -24.08 -6.72
C GLY A 243 -7.64 -25.44 -6.59
N SER A 244 -8.38 -26.55 -6.71
CA SER A 244 -7.80 -27.89 -6.84
C SER A 244 -7.00 -28.07 -8.14
N LYS A 245 -7.16 -27.16 -9.11
CA LYS A 245 -6.43 -27.18 -10.37
C LYS A 245 -5.17 -26.31 -10.29
N TRP A 246 -4.07 -26.82 -10.77
CA TRP A 246 -2.75 -26.20 -10.70
C TRP A 246 -2.65 -24.79 -11.33
N ASN A 247 -3.51 -24.51 -12.31
CA ASN A 247 -3.53 -23.27 -13.07
C ASN A 247 -4.52 -22.22 -12.54
N PHE A 248 -5.26 -22.52 -11.45
CA PHE A 248 -6.18 -21.55 -10.86
C PHE A 248 -5.45 -20.68 -9.82
N LEU A 249 -5.54 -19.37 -9.97
CA LEU A 249 -4.88 -18.43 -9.07
C LEU A 249 -5.71 -18.25 -7.77
N PRO A 250 -5.10 -18.32 -6.58
CA PRO A 250 -5.80 -18.38 -5.30
C PRO A 250 -6.25 -17.01 -4.78
N PHE A 251 -6.87 -16.19 -5.64
CA PHE A 251 -7.49 -14.94 -5.20
C PHE A 251 -8.78 -15.20 -4.43
N ARG A 252 -9.12 -14.30 -3.53
CA ARG A 252 -10.33 -14.32 -2.71
C ARG A 252 -11.07 -13.00 -2.86
N PRO A 253 -12.42 -12.96 -2.66
CA PRO A 253 -13.17 -11.72 -2.70
C PRO A 253 -12.82 -10.86 -1.48
N GLY A 254 -13.06 -9.56 -1.59
CA GLY A 254 -12.87 -8.64 -0.48
C GLY A 254 -12.73 -7.18 -0.91
N LEU A 255 -12.55 -6.34 0.10
CA LEU A 255 -12.33 -4.91 -0.09
C LEU A 255 -10.89 -4.64 -0.55
N VAL A 256 -10.72 -3.86 -1.60
CA VAL A 256 -9.40 -3.53 -2.16
C VAL A 256 -9.02 -2.10 -1.78
N GLY A 257 -8.29 -1.97 -0.69
CA GLY A 257 -7.75 -0.71 -0.16
C GLY A 257 -6.23 -0.62 -0.18
N GLY A 258 -5.69 0.28 0.64
CA GLY A 258 -4.26 0.51 0.82
C GLY A 258 -3.62 1.39 -0.25
N HIS A 259 -2.29 1.55 -0.16
CA HIS A 259 -1.52 2.51 -0.97
C HIS A 259 -1.15 2.02 -2.35
N CYS A 260 -1.19 0.70 -2.58
CA CYS A 260 -0.62 0.12 -3.79
C CYS A 260 -1.72 -0.45 -4.69
N VAL A 261 -2.40 -1.53 -4.26
CA VAL A 261 -3.35 -2.26 -5.12
C VAL A 261 -4.52 -1.38 -5.55
N GLY A 262 -5.01 -0.51 -4.65
CA GLY A 262 -6.11 0.41 -4.93
C GLY A 262 -5.70 1.68 -5.69
N VAL A 263 -4.40 1.96 -5.85
CA VAL A 263 -3.84 3.22 -6.38
C VAL A 263 -3.11 3.04 -7.70
N ASP A 264 -2.20 2.07 -7.80
CA ASP A 264 -1.34 1.87 -8.98
C ASP A 264 -2.13 1.69 -10.30
N PRO A 265 -3.32 1.04 -10.33
CA PRO A 265 -4.11 0.96 -11.56
C PRO A 265 -4.52 2.33 -12.13
N TYR A 266 -4.70 3.33 -11.27
CA TYR A 266 -5.00 4.70 -11.73
C TYR A 266 -3.80 5.36 -12.39
N TYR A 267 -2.57 5.06 -11.95
CA TYR A 267 -1.35 5.51 -12.61
C TYR A 267 -1.28 5.01 -14.06
N LEU A 268 -1.51 3.70 -14.25
CA LEU A 268 -1.51 3.11 -15.58
C LEU A 268 -2.68 3.60 -16.44
N ALA A 269 -3.87 3.75 -15.85
CA ALA A 269 -5.04 4.28 -16.55
C ALA A 269 -4.84 5.74 -16.99
N HIS A 270 -4.24 6.57 -16.13
CA HIS A 270 -3.92 7.96 -16.45
C HIS A 270 -2.97 8.06 -17.66
N LYS A 271 -1.88 7.27 -17.65
CA LYS A 271 -0.91 7.24 -18.76
C LYS A 271 -1.55 6.71 -20.05
N ALA A 272 -2.37 5.65 -19.96
CA ALA A 272 -3.09 5.12 -21.12
C ALA A 272 -4.00 6.17 -21.77
N GLN A 273 -4.77 6.91 -20.95
CA GLN A 273 -5.64 7.99 -21.44
C GLN A 273 -4.83 9.14 -22.05
N ALA A 274 -3.70 9.51 -21.46
CA ALA A 274 -2.82 10.56 -21.98
C ALA A 274 -2.26 10.23 -23.38
N ILE A 275 -2.07 8.95 -23.69
CA ILE A 275 -1.65 8.49 -25.04
C ILE A 275 -2.83 8.11 -25.95
N GLY A 276 -4.07 8.46 -25.57
CA GLY A 276 -5.27 8.27 -26.39
C GLY A 276 -5.92 6.87 -26.27
N TYR A 277 -5.54 6.02 -25.32
CA TYR A 277 -6.14 4.70 -25.11
C TYR A 277 -7.04 4.68 -23.88
N HIS A 278 -8.30 4.22 -24.04
CA HIS A 278 -9.22 4.02 -22.92
C HIS A 278 -9.05 2.62 -22.31
N PRO A 279 -8.56 2.49 -21.07
CA PRO A 279 -8.26 1.16 -20.49
C PRO A 279 -9.51 0.52 -19.87
N GLU A 280 -10.35 -0.12 -20.69
CA GLU A 280 -11.65 -0.69 -20.32
C GLU A 280 -11.57 -1.64 -19.12
N ILE A 281 -10.73 -2.67 -19.19
CA ILE A 281 -10.62 -3.71 -18.17
C ILE A 281 -10.14 -3.14 -16.83
N ILE A 282 -9.13 -2.26 -16.86
CA ILE A 282 -8.57 -1.65 -15.64
C ILE A 282 -9.62 -0.81 -14.93
N LEU A 283 -10.32 0.04 -15.69
CA LEU A 283 -11.36 0.92 -15.14
C LEU A 283 -12.59 0.16 -14.70
N ALA A 284 -13.00 -0.90 -15.42
CA ALA A 284 -14.09 -1.78 -15.01
C ALA A 284 -13.76 -2.50 -13.70
N GLY A 285 -12.56 -3.08 -13.57
CA GLY A 285 -12.11 -3.72 -12.33
C GLY A 285 -12.11 -2.74 -11.15
N ARG A 286 -11.59 -1.51 -11.35
CA ARG A 286 -11.60 -0.48 -10.31
C ARG A 286 -13.02 -0.06 -9.91
N ARG A 287 -13.94 0.12 -10.85
CA ARG A 287 -15.35 0.44 -10.52
C ARG A 287 -15.97 -0.66 -9.67
N LEU A 288 -15.75 -1.93 -10.03
CA LEU A 288 -16.28 -3.06 -9.26
C LEU A 288 -15.69 -3.10 -7.86
N ASN A 289 -14.36 -3.06 -7.72
CA ASN A 289 -13.70 -3.08 -6.41
C ASN A 289 -14.13 -1.89 -5.53
N ASN A 290 -14.30 -0.71 -6.12
CA ASN A 290 -14.80 0.47 -5.39
C ASN A 290 -16.26 0.31 -4.93
N SER A 291 -17.10 -0.46 -5.65
CA SER A 291 -18.52 -0.66 -5.29
C SER A 291 -18.73 -1.72 -4.20
N MET A 292 -17.70 -2.47 -3.81
CA MET A 292 -17.86 -3.59 -2.88
C MET A 292 -18.33 -3.16 -1.49
N GLY A 293 -17.89 -1.99 -1.01
CA GLY A 293 -18.37 -1.46 0.29
C GLY A 293 -19.89 -1.23 0.30
N SER A 294 -20.39 -0.56 -0.72
CA SER A 294 -21.86 -0.33 -0.89
C SER A 294 -22.61 -1.65 -1.11
N HIS A 295 -22.01 -2.61 -1.86
CA HIS A 295 -22.60 -3.94 -2.03
C HIS A 295 -22.76 -4.66 -0.69
N VAL A 296 -21.73 -4.67 0.16
CA VAL A 296 -21.78 -5.29 1.50
C VAL A 296 -22.87 -4.66 2.36
N ALA A 297 -22.93 -3.32 2.42
CA ALA A 297 -23.94 -2.63 3.18
C ALA A 297 -25.37 -2.97 2.71
N ALA A 298 -25.59 -2.98 1.39
CA ALA A 298 -26.89 -3.33 0.78
C ALA A 298 -27.28 -4.79 1.10
N GLN A 299 -26.36 -5.74 1.01
CA GLN A 299 -26.64 -7.16 1.36
C GLN A 299 -27.01 -7.32 2.82
N LEU A 300 -26.32 -6.61 3.73
CA LEU A 300 -26.68 -6.63 5.15
C LEU A 300 -28.10 -6.09 5.38
N VAL A 301 -28.42 -4.93 4.78
CA VAL A 301 -29.77 -4.32 4.92
C VAL A 301 -30.87 -5.25 4.38
N ILE A 302 -30.64 -5.93 3.27
CA ILE A 302 -31.56 -6.93 2.71
C ILE A 302 -31.75 -8.09 3.70
N ALA A 303 -30.67 -8.59 4.30
CA ALA A 303 -30.73 -9.70 5.26
C ALA A 303 -31.45 -9.29 6.55
N MET A 304 -31.18 -8.10 7.07
CA MET A 304 -31.90 -7.52 8.22
C MET A 304 -33.40 -7.43 7.96
N THR A 305 -33.77 -6.90 6.79
CA THR A 305 -35.18 -6.78 6.37
C THR A 305 -35.87 -8.14 6.29
N LYS A 306 -35.23 -9.15 5.72
CA LYS A 306 -35.75 -10.53 5.65
C LYS A 306 -35.97 -11.14 7.04
N ARG A 307 -35.14 -10.79 8.03
CA ARG A 307 -35.28 -11.23 9.43
C ARG A 307 -36.16 -10.30 10.28
N ARG A 308 -36.79 -9.31 9.67
CA ARG A 308 -37.62 -8.29 10.36
C ARG A 308 -36.85 -7.49 11.41
N ILE A 309 -35.53 -7.36 11.24
CA ILE A 309 -34.72 -6.45 12.04
C ILE A 309 -34.88 -5.06 11.48
N HIS A 310 -35.27 -4.11 12.35
CA HIS A 310 -35.49 -2.73 11.94
C HIS A 310 -34.15 -2.08 11.59
N VAL A 311 -34.03 -1.52 10.38
CA VAL A 311 -32.74 -0.98 9.88
C VAL A 311 -32.45 0.40 10.47
N GLU A 312 -33.44 1.28 10.51
CA GLU A 312 -33.25 2.61 11.07
C GLU A 312 -32.94 2.53 12.57
N ASN A 313 -31.90 3.23 13.00
CA ASN A 313 -31.33 3.18 14.35
C ASN A 313 -30.77 1.79 14.79
N ALA A 314 -30.70 0.82 13.88
CA ALA A 314 -30.02 -0.44 14.20
C ALA A 314 -28.56 -0.19 14.60
N ARG A 315 -28.09 -0.91 15.62
CA ARG A 315 -26.68 -0.85 16.03
C ARG A 315 -25.88 -1.92 15.27
N ILE A 316 -24.92 -1.47 14.49
CA ILE A 316 -24.06 -2.34 13.68
C ILE A 316 -22.65 -2.25 14.24
N LEU A 317 -22.03 -3.40 14.50
CA LEU A 317 -20.60 -3.49 14.82
C LEU A 317 -19.81 -3.85 13.57
N ILE A 318 -18.79 -3.06 13.25
CA ILE A 318 -17.78 -3.40 12.25
C ILE A 318 -16.50 -3.78 12.97
N MET A 319 -16.03 -5.02 12.77
CA MET A 319 -14.81 -5.56 13.33
C MET A 319 -13.71 -5.49 12.28
N GLY A 320 -12.73 -4.60 12.51
CA GLY A 320 -11.64 -4.27 11.59
C GLY A 320 -11.91 -3.01 10.78
N LEU A 321 -10.94 -2.11 10.78
CA LEU A 321 -10.94 -0.84 10.04
C LEU A 321 -9.69 -0.70 9.17
N THR A 322 -8.55 -1.28 9.57
CA THR A 322 -7.31 -1.21 8.83
C THR A 322 -7.46 -1.81 7.43
N PHE A 323 -6.62 -1.42 6.48
CA PHE A 323 -6.79 -1.87 5.10
C PHE A 323 -6.46 -3.36 4.89
N LYS A 324 -5.74 -3.99 5.83
CA LYS A 324 -5.45 -5.42 5.86
C LYS A 324 -5.23 -5.92 7.28
N GLU A 325 -5.20 -7.25 7.42
CA GLU A 325 -4.97 -7.93 8.69
C GLU A 325 -3.61 -7.62 9.33
N ASN A 326 -3.60 -7.53 10.66
CA ASN A 326 -2.42 -7.38 11.52
C ASN A 326 -1.49 -6.21 11.12
N CYS A 327 -2.09 -5.11 10.69
CA CYS A 327 -1.42 -3.91 10.26
C CYS A 327 -2.09 -2.68 10.89
N THR A 328 -1.31 -1.68 11.28
CA THR A 328 -1.82 -0.46 11.94
C THR A 328 -2.37 0.58 10.96
N ASP A 329 -2.11 0.44 9.66
CA ASP A 329 -2.39 1.45 8.66
C ASP A 329 -3.87 1.48 8.24
N VAL A 330 -4.53 2.60 8.46
CA VAL A 330 -5.94 2.84 8.09
C VAL A 330 -6.10 3.58 6.75
N ARG A 331 -5.02 4.06 6.14
CA ARG A 331 -5.12 4.89 4.93
C ARG A 331 -5.68 4.11 3.75
N ASN A 332 -6.61 4.75 3.03
CA ASN A 332 -7.33 4.16 1.89
C ASN A 332 -8.06 2.85 2.22
N THR A 333 -8.44 2.62 3.49
CA THR A 333 -9.29 1.48 3.81
C THR A 333 -10.67 1.64 3.17
N ARG A 334 -11.18 0.55 2.59
CA ARG A 334 -12.52 0.53 1.98
C ARG A 334 -13.62 0.14 2.98
N VAL A 335 -13.25 -0.16 4.21
CA VAL A 335 -14.23 -0.38 5.30
C VAL A 335 -15.02 0.90 5.59
N VAL A 336 -14.41 2.07 5.38
CA VAL A 336 -15.10 3.35 5.51
C VAL A 336 -16.28 3.51 4.55
N ASP A 337 -16.27 2.86 3.40
CA ASP A 337 -17.38 2.87 2.46
C ASP A 337 -18.58 2.15 3.08
N ILE A 338 -18.37 1.02 3.77
CA ILE A 338 -19.43 0.30 4.49
C ILE A 338 -20.00 1.18 5.61
N VAL A 339 -19.12 1.83 6.40
CA VAL A 339 -19.55 2.75 7.47
C VAL A 339 -20.43 3.88 6.92
N THR A 340 -19.99 4.47 5.82
CA THR A 340 -20.68 5.59 5.18
C THR A 340 -22.04 5.18 4.65
N GLU A 341 -22.13 4.07 3.92
CA GLU A 341 -23.38 3.54 3.39
C GLU A 341 -24.38 3.16 4.50
N LEU A 342 -23.91 2.48 5.56
CA LEU A 342 -24.79 2.12 6.67
C LEU A 342 -25.34 3.36 7.42
N LYS A 343 -24.52 4.42 7.53
CA LYS A 343 -25.00 5.70 8.09
C LYS A 343 -26.05 6.37 7.21
N GLN A 344 -26.00 6.21 5.88
CA GLN A 344 -27.06 6.71 4.98
C GLN A 344 -28.41 5.96 5.19
N PHE A 345 -28.37 4.72 5.66
CA PHE A 345 -29.54 3.97 6.11
C PHE A 345 -29.96 4.31 7.55
N ASN A 346 -29.42 5.38 8.14
CA ASN A 346 -29.64 5.80 9.53
C ASN A 346 -29.25 4.74 10.58
N CYS A 347 -28.35 3.83 10.28
CA CYS A 347 -27.79 2.91 11.26
C CYS A 347 -26.80 3.62 12.20
N LYS A 348 -26.71 3.14 13.44
CA LYS A 348 -25.66 3.51 14.41
C LYS A 348 -24.51 2.53 14.25
N VAL A 349 -23.39 3.01 13.78
CA VAL A 349 -22.23 2.16 13.46
C VAL A 349 -21.13 2.37 14.48
N ASP A 350 -20.80 1.31 15.21
CA ASP A 350 -19.62 1.20 16.05
C ASP A 350 -18.51 0.47 15.27
N VAL A 351 -17.28 0.95 15.37
CA VAL A 351 -16.12 0.32 14.73
C VAL A 351 -15.15 -0.13 15.82
N TYR A 352 -14.73 -1.39 15.76
CA TYR A 352 -13.75 -1.97 16.67
C TYR A 352 -12.57 -2.52 15.88
N ASP A 353 -11.37 -2.04 16.19
CA ASP A 353 -10.14 -2.56 15.58
C ASP A 353 -8.96 -2.42 16.57
N PRO A 354 -8.37 -3.54 17.02
CA PRO A 354 -7.30 -3.54 18.01
C PRO A 354 -5.94 -3.05 17.46
N TRP A 355 -5.82 -2.82 16.13
CA TRP A 355 -4.59 -2.40 15.48
C TRP A 355 -4.56 -0.91 15.15
N VAL A 356 -5.69 -0.21 15.20
CA VAL A 356 -5.75 1.21 14.86
C VAL A 356 -5.02 2.05 15.90
N ILE A 357 -4.10 2.89 15.44
CA ILE A 357 -3.41 3.88 16.28
C ILE A 357 -4.40 4.95 16.70
N GLU A 358 -4.41 5.29 18.00
CA GLU A 358 -5.31 6.30 18.56
C GLU A 358 -5.22 7.63 17.78
N GLY A 359 -6.37 8.17 17.43
CA GLY A 359 -6.51 9.43 16.69
C GLY A 359 -6.36 9.34 15.17
N GLU A 360 -5.74 8.30 14.60
CA GLU A 360 -5.55 8.22 13.14
C GLU A 360 -6.88 8.07 12.39
N ALA A 361 -7.75 7.17 12.81
CA ALA A 361 -9.05 6.98 12.15
C ALA A 361 -9.94 8.23 12.25
N GLN A 362 -9.83 8.96 13.36
CA GLN A 362 -10.51 10.26 13.53
C GLN A 362 -9.95 11.31 12.57
N LEU A 363 -8.62 11.36 12.41
CA LEU A 363 -7.94 12.32 11.54
C LEU A 363 -8.31 12.10 10.05
N TYR A 364 -8.31 10.85 9.60
CA TYR A 364 -8.54 10.54 8.18
C TYR A 364 -10.02 10.45 7.80
N TYR A 365 -10.88 9.99 8.71
CA TYR A 365 -12.26 9.59 8.36
C TYR A 365 -13.33 10.12 9.30
N GLY A 366 -12.97 10.84 10.37
CA GLY A 366 -13.93 11.25 11.38
C GLY A 366 -14.55 10.07 12.15
N ILE A 367 -13.87 8.92 12.20
CA ILE A 367 -14.29 7.70 12.90
C ILE A 367 -13.48 7.56 14.19
N SER A 368 -14.17 7.38 15.32
CA SER A 368 -13.57 7.03 16.60
C SER A 368 -13.84 5.55 16.89
N PRO A 369 -12.87 4.65 16.72
CA PRO A 369 -13.04 3.26 17.09
C PRO A 369 -13.32 3.13 18.59
N ILE A 370 -14.19 2.16 18.95
CA ILE A 370 -14.48 1.83 20.35
C ILE A 370 -13.40 0.92 20.92
N ALA A 371 -13.11 1.04 22.22
CA ALA A 371 -12.12 0.18 22.89
C ALA A 371 -12.63 -1.25 23.05
N ASP A 372 -13.90 -1.42 23.49
CA ASP A 372 -14.50 -2.72 23.73
C ASP A 372 -15.96 -2.77 23.24
N PRO A 373 -16.34 -3.75 22.39
CA PRO A 373 -17.72 -3.95 21.98
C PRO A 373 -18.58 -4.47 23.13
N SER A 374 -19.77 -3.88 23.33
CA SER A 374 -20.69 -4.29 24.41
C SER A 374 -21.44 -5.56 24.04
N PRO A 375 -21.37 -6.63 24.85
CA PRO A 375 -22.12 -7.87 24.61
C PRO A 375 -23.64 -7.65 24.48
N GLY A 376 -24.31 -8.44 23.62
CA GLY A 376 -25.74 -8.43 23.43
C GLY A 376 -26.32 -7.13 22.87
N SER A 377 -25.49 -6.27 22.26
CA SER A 377 -25.89 -4.89 21.92
C SER A 377 -26.18 -4.66 20.44
N TYR A 378 -25.67 -5.52 19.55
CA TYR A 378 -25.67 -5.26 18.12
C TYR A 378 -26.74 -6.02 17.36
N ASP A 379 -27.40 -5.36 16.43
CA ASP A 379 -28.38 -5.96 15.51
C ASP A 379 -27.68 -6.71 14.36
N ALA A 380 -26.46 -6.26 14.02
CA ALA A 380 -25.60 -6.98 13.10
C ALA A 380 -24.11 -6.75 13.42
N ILE A 381 -23.28 -7.71 13.01
CA ILE A 381 -21.83 -7.70 13.17
C ILE A 381 -21.22 -7.97 11.79
N ILE A 382 -20.30 -7.14 11.33
CA ILE A 382 -19.51 -7.35 10.11
C ILE A 382 -18.06 -7.63 10.50
N VAL A 383 -17.53 -8.78 10.13
CA VAL A 383 -16.10 -9.08 10.23
C VAL A 383 -15.46 -8.62 8.93
N ALA A 384 -14.88 -7.40 8.94
CA ALA A 384 -14.39 -6.74 7.74
C ALA A 384 -12.90 -7.00 7.47
N VAL A 385 -12.11 -7.26 8.51
CA VAL A 385 -10.66 -7.57 8.43
C VAL A 385 -10.36 -8.83 9.26
N ALA A 386 -9.51 -9.71 8.73
CA ALA A 386 -9.19 -11.00 9.34
C ALA A 386 -8.03 -10.91 10.35
N HIS A 387 -8.10 -10.01 11.34
CA HIS A 387 -7.09 -9.96 12.40
C HIS A 387 -7.00 -11.27 13.17
N ASP A 388 -5.81 -11.65 13.61
CA ASP A 388 -5.61 -12.89 14.37
C ASP A 388 -6.38 -12.88 15.69
N GLN A 389 -6.59 -11.69 16.28
CA GLN A 389 -7.45 -11.54 17.47
C GLN A 389 -8.89 -11.98 17.18
N PHE A 390 -9.46 -11.65 16.02
CA PHE A 390 -10.83 -12.03 15.65
C PHE A 390 -10.93 -13.52 15.35
N LYS A 391 -9.93 -14.11 14.70
CA LYS A 391 -9.85 -15.56 14.50
C LYS A 391 -9.79 -16.30 15.85
N SER A 392 -9.00 -15.76 16.79
CA SER A 392 -8.82 -16.36 18.12
C SER A 392 -10.06 -16.22 19.02
N MET A 393 -10.90 -15.19 18.81
CA MET A 393 -12.16 -15.02 19.56
C MET A 393 -13.13 -16.19 19.33
N GLY A 394 -13.17 -16.71 18.12
CA GLY A 394 -14.10 -17.77 17.73
C GLY A 394 -15.56 -17.30 17.62
N VAL A 395 -16.39 -18.15 17.04
CA VAL A 395 -17.79 -17.84 16.71
C VAL A 395 -18.65 -17.45 17.93
N ASN A 396 -18.49 -18.13 19.05
CA ASN A 396 -19.30 -17.87 20.24
C ASN A 396 -19.07 -16.47 20.82
N ALA A 397 -17.82 -16.02 20.89
CA ALA A 397 -17.49 -14.69 21.39
C ALA A 397 -18.00 -13.59 20.43
N ILE A 398 -17.85 -13.79 19.12
CA ILE A 398 -18.37 -12.84 18.12
C ILE A 398 -19.89 -12.77 18.19
N ARG A 399 -20.61 -13.91 18.21
CA ARG A 399 -22.07 -13.92 18.29
C ARG A 399 -22.61 -13.34 19.60
N ASN A 400 -21.88 -13.52 20.71
CA ASN A 400 -22.27 -12.93 22.00
C ASN A 400 -22.25 -11.39 22.02
N LEU A 401 -21.62 -10.72 21.08
CA LEU A 401 -21.70 -9.27 20.91
C LEU A 401 -23.08 -8.86 20.35
N GLY A 402 -23.69 -9.73 19.57
CA GLY A 402 -24.99 -9.49 18.95
C GLY A 402 -26.17 -9.78 19.89
N LYS A 403 -27.33 -9.19 19.55
CA LYS A 403 -28.63 -9.56 20.12
C LYS A 403 -28.99 -10.98 19.67
N THR A 404 -30.03 -11.58 20.29
CA THR A 404 -30.47 -12.94 19.99
C THR A 404 -30.73 -13.21 18.51
N GLU A 405 -31.31 -12.24 17.79
CA GLU A 405 -31.64 -12.33 16.35
C GLU A 405 -30.64 -11.60 15.45
N SER A 406 -29.43 -11.34 15.96
CA SER A 406 -28.42 -10.59 15.19
C SER A 406 -27.93 -11.35 13.97
N ILE A 407 -27.39 -10.59 12.99
CA ILE A 407 -26.77 -11.11 11.80
C ILE A 407 -25.25 -11.00 11.93
N VAL A 408 -24.52 -12.09 11.60
CA VAL A 408 -23.08 -12.11 11.46
C VAL A 408 -22.72 -12.20 9.98
N TYR A 409 -22.06 -11.18 9.46
CA TYR A 409 -21.58 -11.11 8.08
C TYR A 409 -20.05 -11.20 8.06
N ASP A 410 -19.54 -12.30 7.56
CA ASP A 410 -18.10 -12.55 7.47
C ASP A 410 -17.59 -12.24 6.05
N LEU A 411 -16.82 -11.18 5.90
CA LEU A 411 -16.23 -10.78 4.60
C LEU A 411 -14.91 -11.47 4.31
N LYS A 412 -14.33 -12.16 5.30
CA LYS A 412 -12.94 -12.61 5.25
C LYS A 412 -12.77 -14.10 5.55
N TYR A 413 -13.85 -14.84 5.58
CA TYR A 413 -13.85 -16.29 5.90
C TYR A 413 -13.11 -16.62 7.21
N VAL A 414 -13.31 -15.78 8.22
CA VAL A 414 -12.78 -15.99 9.58
C VAL A 414 -13.52 -17.13 10.28
N LEU A 415 -14.81 -17.29 9.95
CA LEU A 415 -15.73 -18.29 10.48
C LEU A 415 -16.03 -19.38 9.43
N CYS A 416 -16.44 -20.55 9.87
CA CYS A 416 -16.97 -21.57 8.97
C CYS A 416 -18.31 -21.14 8.34
N ALA A 417 -18.71 -21.79 7.25
CA ALA A 417 -19.90 -21.42 6.49
C ALA A 417 -21.17 -21.43 7.36
N GLU A 418 -21.30 -22.45 8.22
CA GLU A 418 -22.45 -22.65 9.09
C GLU A 418 -22.47 -21.71 10.30
N GLU A 419 -21.36 -21.03 10.57
CA GLU A 419 -21.18 -20.16 11.73
C GLU A 419 -21.53 -18.70 11.42
N SER A 420 -21.60 -18.32 10.15
CA SER A 420 -21.97 -16.97 9.69
C SER A 420 -23.33 -16.98 8.99
N ASP A 421 -24.04 -15.85 9.02
CA ASP A 421 -25.32 -15.70 8.35
C ASP A 421 -25.18 -15.22 6.91
N LEU A 422 -24.11 -14.48 6.65
CA LEU A 422 -23.71 -13.98 5.33
C LEU A 422 -22.20 -14.10 5.15
N ARG A 423 -21.78 -14.35 3.90
CA ARG A 423 -20.39 -14.36 3.46
C ARG A 423 -20.27 -13.65 2.10
N LEU A 424 -19.05 -13.15 1.74
CA LEU A 424 -18.78 -12.69 0.37
C LEU A 424 -18.67 -13.84 -0.61
#